data_e9200e5d531b89e2756f83986f5779b9
#
_entry.id   e9200e5d531b89e2756f83986f5779b9
#
_cell.length_a   1.000
_cell.length_b   1.000
_cell.length_c   1.000
_cell.angle_alpha   90.00
_cell.angle_beta   90.00
_cell.angle_gamma   90.00
#
_symmetry.space_group_name_H-M   'P 1'
#
loop_
_entity.id
_entity.type
_entity.pdbx_description
1 polymer ?
#
loop_
_entity_poly.entity_id
_entity_poly.type
_entity_poly.pdbx_seq_one_letter_code
_entity_poly.pdbx_strand_id
1 'polypeptide(L)'
;EEARLIYLGVLSGMAFADRPHLIIDIGGGSTELVLADGQDARCLSSTRIGAVRLQREFCQQDPLPAYRRGFLQAYIQGALDPAVAEVKAALRPGEQPLMVATSGTAMALAALAAAEDPKPPLKLHGYRLSRERIDQLTARLLAMTSEQRRALSAINERRSEIIVPGALILQTAMAMLQVRELVVCDRALREGLIVDWMLRNGLLDDRFAFQSTIRERTVLHLAQSFGVDPSRADRVAAHALSLYDQSRGLLHADDGPGRELLWAAAQLHTCGKSINISSYHKHSWYLIRHGELLGYSELEHLMVAAIGRYHRRSLPKKRHESWQLIEGREQRRTVSSMALLLRLAAALDRRPAPVIAAFQVQRHEGAVGIVLQPVAAAPGQPQVDLSLERWSLQACADVVRDSCGLELRVPEH
;
A
#
# COMPACT_ATOMS: atom_id res chain seq x y z
N GLU A 1 -5.18 -26.70 -2.12
CA GLU A 1 -5.44 -25.81 -3.27
C GLU A 1 -6.04 -24.48 -2.79
N GLU A 2 -7.08 -24.47 -1.94
CA GLU A 2 -7.70 -23.25 -1.43
C GLU A 2 -6.68 -22.31 -0.77
N ALA A 3 -5.85 -22.81 0.14
CA ALA A 3 -4.79 -22.04 0.78
C ALA A 3 -3.79 -21.41 -0.21
N ARG A 4 -3.46 -22.12 -1.30
CA ARG A 4 -2.59 -21.62 -2.37
C ARG A 4 -3.25 -20.46 -3.14
N LEU A 5 -4.52 -20.57 -3.43
CA LEU A 5 -5.27 -19.52 -4.13
C LEU A 5 -5.43 -18.28 -3.22
N ILE A 6 -5.68 -18.48 -1.93
CA ILE A 6 -5.73 -17.37 -0.96
C ILE A 6 -4.38 -16.64 -0.93
N TYR A 7 -3.26 -17.38 -0.90
CA TYR A 7 -1.93 -16.78 -1.00
C TYR A 7 -1.78 -15.90 -2.24
N LEU A 8 -2.16 -16.37 -3.42
CA LEU A 8 -2.12 -15.59 -4.66
C LEU A 8 -3.03 -14.36 -4.59
N GLY A 9 -4.21 -14.49 -3.98
CA GLY A 9 -5.12 -13.36 -3.77
C GLY A 9 -4.50 -12.28 -2.88
N VAL A 10 -3.95 -12.64 -1.73
CA VAL A 10 -3.29 -11.70 -0.81
C VAL A 10 -2.04 -11.09 -1.47
N LEU A 11 -1.25 -11.90 -2.17
CA LEU A 11 -0.08 -11.45 -2.93
C LEU A 11 -0.47 -10.39 -3.98
N SER A 12 -1.67 -10.49 -4.57
CA SER A 12 -2.18 -9.51 -5.53
C SER A 12 -2.58 -8.17 -4.91
N GLY A 13 -2.85 -8.14 -3.62
CA GLY A 13 -3.32 -6.96 -2.91
C GLY A 13 -2.28 -6.30 -2.02
N MET A 14 -1.27 -7.06 -1.56
CA MET A 14 -0.30 -6.58 -0.58
C MET A 14 1.14 -6.82 -1.05
N ALA A 15 2.01 -5.86 -0.80
CA ALA A 15 3.44 -6.04 -1.01
C ALA A 15 4.03 -6.89 0.10
N PHE A 16 4.66 -7.99 -0.27
CA PHE A 16 5.45 -8.81 0.63
C PHE A 16 6.88 -8.27 0.64
N ALA A 17 7.14 -7.22 1.41
CA ALA A 17 8.50 -6.73 1.63
C ALA A 17 9.40 -7.87 2.17
N ASP A 18 10.65 -7.59 2.53
CA ASP A 18 11.67 -8.56 2.94
C ASP A 18 11.36 -9.33 4.25
N ARG A 19 10.07 -9.54 4.56
CA ARG A 19 9.63 -10.30 5.75
C ARG A 19 8.53 -11.30 5.41
N PRO A 20 8.49 -12.47 6.08
CA PRO A 20 7.44 -13.44 5.87
C PRO A 20 6.07 -12.92 6.32
N HIS A 21 5.02 -13.37 5.65
CA HIS A 21 3.64 -13.09 5.95
C HIS A 21 2.94 -14.37 6.41
N LEU A 22 2.18 -14.24 7.49
CA LEU A 22 1.33 -15.29 8.02
C LEU A 22 -0.12 -14.94 7.69
N ILE A 23 -0.65 -15.55 6.63
CA ILE A 23 -2.01 -15.30 6.17
C ILE A 23 -2.97 -16.20 6.91
N ILE A 24 -4.07 -15.64 7.41
CA ILE A 24 -5.21 -16.36 7.96
C ILE A 24 -6.48 -15.99 7.19
N ASP A 25 -7.16 -17.00 6.66
CA ASP A 25 -8.49 -16.87 6.06
C ASP A 25 -9.49 -17.69 6.86
N ILE A 26 -10.52 -17.03 7.39
CA ILE A 26 -11.59 -17.70 8.15
C ILE A 26 -12.84 -17.74 7.29
N GLY A 27 -13.01 -18.88 6.62
CA GLY A 27 -14.16 -19.17 5.80
C GLY A 27 -15.39 -19.65 6.60
N GLY A 28 -16.41 -20.10 5.88
CA GLY A 28 -17.61 -20.65 6.49
C GLY A 28 -17.41 -22.06 7.07
N GLY A 29 -16.65 -22.89 6.36
CA GLY A 29 -16.42 -24.31 6.68
C GLY A 29 -15.01 -24.62 7.16
N SER A 30 -14.02 -23.88 6.72
CA SER A 30 -12.60 -24.07 6.99
C SER A 30 -11.90 -22.77 7.41
N THR A 31 -10.68 -22.94 7.90
CA THR A 31 -9.73 -21.86 8.18
C THR A 31 -8.39 -22.25 7.59
N GLU A 32 -7.86 -21.40 6.74
CA GLU A 32 -6.58 -21.58 6.10
C GLU A 32 -5.51 -20.77 6.85
N LEU A 33 -4.34 -21.40 7.07
CA LEU A 33 -3.12 -20.77 7.54
C LEU A 33 -2.03 -20.94 6.49
N VAL A 34 -1.43 -19.83 6.09
CA VAL A 34 -0.36 -19.82 5.09
C VAL A 34 0.82 -19.04 5.63
N LEU A 35 2.00 -19.64 5.70
CA LEU A 35 3.25 -18.91 5.88
C LEU A 35 3.92 -18.75 4.52
N ALA A 36 4.13 -17.52 4.10
CA ALA A 36 4.72 -17.21 2.80
C ALA A 36 5.64 -16.00 2.89
N ASP A 37 6.63 -15.94 2.01
CA ASP A 37 7.32 -14.70 1.64
C ASP A 37 6.90 -14.28 0.23
N GLY A 38 7.45 -13.21 -0.29
CA GLY A 38 7.15 -12.79 -1.67
C GLY A 38 7.55 -13.86 -2.70
N GLN A 39 8.31 -14.85 -2.34
CA GLN A 39 8.89 -15.89 -3.22
C GLN A 39 8.10 -17.18 -3.17
N ASP A 40 7.88 -17.74 -2.00
CA ASP A 40 7.29 -19.05 -1.82
C ASP A 40 6.30 -19.10 -0.67
N ALA A 41 5.29 -19.96 -0.83
CA ALA A 41 4.47 -20.42 0.27
C ALA A 41 5.21 -21.57 0.97
N ARG A 42 5.74 -21.30 2.16
CA ARG A 42 6.52 -22.27 2.96
C ARG A 42 5.62 -23.27 3.68
N CYS A 43 4.39 -22.88 4.02
CA CYS A 43 3.39 -23.69 4.67
C CYS A 43 2.01 -23.33 4.12
N LEU A 44 1.24 -24.35 3.77
CA LEU A 44 -0.14 -24.24 3.27
C LEU A 44 -1.01 -25.22 4.04
N SER A 45 -1.78 -24.75 5.01
CA SER A 45 -2.64 -25.59 5.83
C SER A 45 -4.10 -25.18 5.71
N SER A 46 -5.01 -26.14 5.79
CA SER A 46 -6.46 -25.95 5.82
C SER A 46 -7.06 -26.81 6.93
N THR A 47 -7.70 -26.17 7.89
CA THR A 47 -8.33 -26.80 9.04
C THR A 47 -9.85 -26.74 8.90
N ARG A 48 -10.55 -27.83 9.14
CA ARG A 48 -12.01 -27.91 9.02
C ARG A 48 -12.75 -27.25 10.20
N ILE A 49 -12.38 -26.01 10.50
CA ILE A 49 -13.10 -25.09 11.42
C ILE A 49 -13.40 -23.81 10.66
N GLY A 50 -14.66 -23.41 10.66
CA GLY A 50 -15.10 -22.16 10.01
C GLY A 50 -16.27 -21.55 10.75
N ALA A 51 -16.50 -20.27 10.50
CA ALA A 51 -17.46 -19.48 11.28
C ALA A 51 -18.90 -20.05 11.21
N VAL A 52 -19.37 -20.50 10.04
CA VAL A 52 -20.70 -21.09 9.87
C VAL A 52 -20.81 -22.46 10.53
N ARG A 53 -19.74 -23.27 10.37
CA ARG A 53 -19.70 -24.62 10.94
C ARG A 53 -19.78 -24.56 12.46
N LEU A 54 -18.93 -23.75 13.09
CA LEU A 54 -18.91 -23.63 14.54
C LEU A 54 -20.19 -22.98 15.10
N GLN A 55 -20.79 -22.05 14.35
CA GLN A 55 -22.08 -21.47 14.73
C GLN A 55 -23.16 -22.57 14.84
N ARG A 56 -23.25 -23.46 13.84
CA ARG A 56 -24.24 -24.54 13.83
C ARG A 56 -24.01 -25.60 14.89
N GLU A 57 -22.74 -25.94 15.12
CA GLU A 57 -22.38 -27.03 16.05
C GLU A 57 -22.38 -26.59 17.52
N PHE A 58 -21.93 -25.35 17.81
CA PHE A 58 -21.64 -24.92 19.19
C PHE A 58 -22.46 -23.72 19.67
N CYS A 59 -22.91 -22.84 18.78
CA CYS A 59 -23.50 -21.55 19.19
C CYS A 59 -25.04 -21.55 19.04
N GLN A 60 -25.71 -22.59 19.48
CA GLN A 60 -27.19 -22.70 19.42
C GLN A 60 -27.90 -21.87 20.51
N GLN A 61 -27.19 -21.46 21.56
CA GLN A 61 -27.66 -20.56 22.59
C GLN A 61 -27.05 -19.17 22.41
N ASP A 62 -27.83 -18.13 22.61
CA ASP A 62 -27.43 -16.76 22.41
C ASP A 62 -27.92 -15.85 23.54
N PRO A 63 -27.07 -15.15 24.27
CA PRO A 63 -25.61 -15.16 24.22
C PRO A 63 -24.99 -16.53 24.54
N LEU A 64 -23.78 -16.80 24.03
CA LEU A 64 -23.08 -18.07 24.27
C LEU A 64 -22.68 -18.20 25.73
N PRO A 65 -23.20 -19.23 26.47
CA PRO A 65 -22.89 -19.42 27.89
C PRO A 65 -21.41 -19.66 28.14
N ALA A 66 -20.91 -19.22 29.31
CA ALA A 66 -19.48 -19.28 29.65
C ALA A 66 -18.88 -20.69 29.52
N TYR A 67 -19.62 -21.73 29.98
CA TYR A 67 -19.14 -23.12 29.88
C TYR A 67 -19.02 -23.59 28.46
N ARG A 68 -19.96 -23.21 27.55
CA ARG A 68 -19.89 -23.54 26.11
C ARG A 68 -18.78 -22.77 25.42
N ARG A 69 -18.53 -21.52 25.81
CA ARG A 69 -17.42 -20.74 25.31
C ARG A 69 -16.07 -21.41 25.60
N GLY A 70 -15.85 -21.84 26.85
CA GLY A 70 -14.63 -22.56 27.21
C GLY A 70 -14.43 -23.85 26.39
N PHE A 71 -15.51 -24.61 26.20
CA PHE A 71 -15.47 -25.81 25.38
C PHE A 71 -15.15 -25.47 23.90
N LEU A 72 -15.80 -24.47 23.32
CA LEU A 72 -15.56 -24.03 21.94
C LEU A 72 -14.12 -23.54 21.75
N GLN A 73 -13.58 -22.78 22.70
CA GLN A 73 -12.19 -22.33 22.64
C GLN A 73 -11.20 -23.51 22.68
N ALA A 74 -11.44 -24.47 23.55
CA ALA A 74 -10.61 -25.69 23.61
C ALA A 74 -10.70 -26.50 22.30
N TYR A 75 -11.89 -26.63 21.72
CA TYR A 75 -12.09 -27.27 20.42
C TYR A 75 -11.35 -26.56 19.30
N ILE A 76 -11.46 -25.21 19.21
CA ILE A 76 -10.74 -24.41 18.22
C ILE A 76 -9.23 -24.59 18.39
N GLN A 77 -8.74 -24.52 19.63
CA GLN A 77 -7.31 -24.69 19.93
C GLN A 77 -6.80 -26.06 19.46
N GLY A 78 -7.49 -27.15 19.84
CA GLY A 78 -7.09 -28.50 19.45
C GLY A 78 -7.14 -28.71 17.92
N ALA A 79 -8.12 -28.12 17.24
CA ALA A 79 -8.23 -28.21 15.79
C ALA A 79 -7.14 -27.40 15.05
N LEU A 80 -6.70 -26.26 15.58
CA LEU A 80 -5.64 -25.43 15.00
C LEU A 80 -4.22 -25.92 15.31
N ASP A 81 -4.05 -26.74 16.35
CA ASP A 81 -2.74 -27.13 16.86
C ASP A 81 -1.81 -27.73 15.78
N PRO A 82 -2.26 -28.66 14.92
CA PRO A 82 -1.42 -29.20 13.86
C PRO A 82 -0.95 -28.11 12.88
N ALA A 83 -1.86 -27.26 12.42
CA ALA A 83 -1.54 -26.19 11.47
C ALA A 83 -0.59 -25.15 12.07
N VAL A 84 -0.79 -24.82 13.35
CA VAL A 84 0.10 -23.91 14.09
C VAL A 84 1.49 -24.53 14.27
N ALA A 85 1.57 -25.83 14.52
CA ALA A 85 2.86 -26.55 14.63
C ALA A 85 3.62 -26.52 13.28
N GLU A 86 2.93 -26.75 12.17
CA GLU A 86 3.51 -26.65 10.81
C GLU A 86 4.04 -25.24 10.53
N VAL A 87 3.26 -24.20 10.83
CA VAL A 87 3.69 -22.80 10.67
C VAL A 87 4.93 -22.52 11.50
N LYS A 88 4.95 -22.93 12.79
CA LYS A 88 6.10 -22.71 13.67
C LYS A 88 7.35 -23.44 13.19
N ALA A 89 7.21 -24.64 12.65
CA ALA A 89 8.31 -25.41 12.08
C ALA A 89 8.87 -24.78 10.78
N ALA A 90 8.03 -24.10 10.01
CA ALA A 90 8.43 -23.42 8.77
C ALA A 90 9.03 -22.00 8.99
N LEU A 91 8.91 -21.45 10.19
CA LEU A 91 9.57 -20.18 10.56
C LEU A 91 11.07 -20.40 10.79
N ARG A 92 11.88 -19.52 10.25
CA ARG A 92 13.33 -19.50 10.50
C ARG A 92 13.64 -18.81 11.84
N PRO A 93 14.76 -19.13 12.49
CA PRO A 93 15.16 -18.50 13.74
C PRO A 93 15.21 -16.96 13.63
N GLY A 94 14.51 -16.27 14.52
CA GLY A 94 14.48 -14.80 14.56
C GLY A 94 13.47 -14.13 13.61
N GLU A 95 12.79 -14.88 12.75
CA GLU A 95 11.74 -14.31 11.88
C GLU A 95 10.51 -13.89 12.68
N GLN A 96 10.01 -12.71 12.36
CA GLN A 96 8.74 -12.20 12.90
C GLN A 96 7.78 -11.93 11.73
N PRO A 97 6.87 -12.87 11.41
CA PRO A 97 5.95 -12.70 10.31
C PRO A 97 4.95 -11.58 10.59
N LEU A 98 4.53 -10.88 9.54
CA LEU A 98 3.37 -10.02 9.58
C LEU A 98 2.11 -10.89 9.44
N MET A 99 1.20 -10.84 10.40
CA MET A 99 -0.08 -11.51 10.22
C MET A 99 -0.98 -10.70 9.30
N VAL A 100 -1.52 -11.37 8.29
CA VAL A 100 -2.51 -10.82 7.36
C VAL A 100 -3.79 -11.61 7.52
N ALA A 101 -4.87 -10.94 7.91
CA ALA A 101 -6.18 -11.56 8.02
C ALA A 101 -7.06 -11.14 6.83
N THR A 102 -7.68 -12.11 6.20
CA THR A 102 -8.55 -11.89 5.05
C THR A 102 -9.93 -12.51 5.25
N SER A 103 -10.79 -12.36 4.25
CA SER A 103 -12.20 -12.83 4.29
C SER A 103 -13.12 -12.06 5.25
N GLY A 104 -14.35 -12.51 5.27
CA GLY A 104 -15.43 -11.73 5.85
C GLY A 104 -15.40 -11.56 7.36
N THR A 105 -14.77 -12.47 8.12
CA THR A 105 -14.60 -12.32 9.56
C THR A 105 -13.63 -11.19 9.87
N ALA A 106 -12.46 -11.19 9.22
CA ALA A 106 -11.46 -10.15 9.39
C ALA A 106 -12.00 -8.77 8.99
N MET A 107 -12.67 -8.69 7.84
CA MET A 107 -13.30 -7.47 7.34
C MET A 107 -14.38 -6.93 8.29
N ALA A 108 -15.20 -7.80 8.87
CA ALA A 108 -16.25 -7.40 9.82
C ALA A 108 -15.67 -6.86 11.14
N LEU A 109 -14.64 -7.51 11.68
CA LEU A 109 -13.94 -7.03 12.88
C LEU A 109 -13.22 -5.71 12.62
N ALA A 110 -12.60 -5.56 11.44
CA ALA A 110 -11.99 -4.31 11.02
C ALA A 110 -13.02 -3.18 10.88
N ALA A 111 -14.18 -3.46 10.30
CA ALA A 111 -15.26 -2.47 10.17
C ALA A 111 -15.78 -2.02 11.54
N LEU A 112 -15.95 -2.94 12.49
CA LEU A 112 -16.33 -2.61 13.87
C LEU A 112 -15.28 -1.76 14.57
N ALA A 113 -14.00 -2.08 14.39
CA ALA A 113 -12.91 -1.32 14.97
C ALA A 113 -12.81 0.08 14.37
N ALA A 114 -12.90 0.18 13.05
CA ALA A 114 -12.83 1.43 12.30
C ALA A 114 -13.99 2.38 12.62
N ALA A 115 -15.20 1.85 12.86
CA ALA A 115 -16.35 2.66 13.28
C ALA A 115 -16.17 3.37 14.62
N GLU A 116 -15.26 2.89 15.45
CA GLU A 116 -14.93 3.46 16.76
C GLU A 116 -13.57 4.18 16.77
N ASP A 117 -12.88 4.20 15.63
CA ASP A 117 -11.61 4.88 15.49
C ASP A 117 -11.86 6.40 15.35
N PRO A 118 -11.19 7.26 16.14
CA PRO A 118 -11.28 8.71 15.99
C PRO A 118 -10.86 9.19 14.59
N LYS A 119 -10.08 8.38 13.86
CA LYS A 119 -9.64 8.63 12.49
C LYS A 119 -9.88 7.39 11.62
N PRO A 120 -11.14 7.11 11.27
CA PRO A 120 -11.45 5.92 10.50
C PRO A 120 -10.73 5.93 9.14
N PRO A 121 -10.19 4.77 8.71
CA PRO A 121 -9.55 4.68 7.41
C PRO A 121 -10.59 4.83 6.29
N LEU A 122 -10.15 5.32 5.13
CA LEU A 122 -11.02 5.39 3.95
C LEU A 122 -11.36 3.99 3.39
N LYS A 123 -10.41 3.07 3.51
CA LYS A 123 -10.55 1.66 3.11
C LYS A 123 -10.05 0.77 4.25
N LEU A 124 -10.69 -0.38 4.44
CA LEU A 124 -10.27 -1.34 5.45
C LEU A 124 -9.02 -2.15 5.04
N HIS A 125 -8.70 -2.17 3.74
CA HIS A 125 -7.49 -2.79 3.24
C HIS A 125 -6.25 -2.10 3.84
N GLY A 126 -5.36 -2.87 4.45
CA GLY A 126 -4.19 -2.34 5.15
C GLY A 126 -4.44 -1.84 6.58
N TYR A 127 -5.70 -1.86 7.05
CA TYR A 127 -6.03 -1.45 8.42
C TYR A 127 -5.42 -2.42 9.44
N ARG A 128 -4.83 -1.85 10.50
CA ARG A 128 -4.12 -2.61 11.53
C ARG A 128 -4.99 -2.81 12.75
N LEU A 129 -4.99 -4.03 13.27
CA LEU A 129 -5.70 -4.42 14.49
C LEU A 129 -4.73 -5.05 15.47
N SER A 130 -4.61 -4.48 16.65
CA SER A 130 -3.86 -5.10 17.72
C SER A 130 -4.64 -6.30 18.30
N ARG A 131 -3.93 -7.22 18.93
CA ARG A 131 -4.52 -8.37 19.62
C ARG A 131 -5.47 -7.91 20.73
N GLU A 132 -5.08 -6.89 21.47
CA GLU A 132 -5.90 -6.31 22.53
C GLU A 132 -7.24 -5.80 21.96
N ARG A 133 -7.21 -5.20 20.76
CA ARG A 133 -8.43 -4.74 20.11
C ARG A 133 -9.32 -5.89 19.66
N ILE A 134 -8.75 -6.96 19.11
CA ILE A 134 -9.49 -8.19 18.79
C ILE A 134 -10.08 -8.81 20.04
N ASP A 135 -9.34 -8.86 21.15
CA ASP A 135 -9.82 -9.41 22.43
C ASP A 135 -11.01 -8.60 22.98
N GLN A 136 -10.94 -7.27 22.93
CA GLN A 136 -12.04 -6.36 23.33
C GLN A 136 -13.29 -6.55 22.48
N LEU A 137 -13.14 -6.58 21.15
CA LEU A 137 -14.25 -6.79 20.23
C LEU A 137 -14.89 -8.16 20.43
N THR A 138 -14.07 -9.20 20.59
CA THR A 138 -14.54 -10.57 20.82
C THR A 138 -15.34 -10.67 22.13
N ALA A 139 -14.82 -10.08 23.23
CA ALA A 139 -15.50 -10.06 24.51
C ALA A 139 -16.85 -9.33 24.43
N ARG A 140 -16.90 -8.20 23.74
CA ARG A 140 -18.13 -7.42 23.51
C ARG A 140 -19.15 -8.22 22.69
N LEU A 141 -18.74 -8.83 21.58
CA LEU A 141 -19.62 -9.62 20.71
C LEU A 141 -20.20 -10.84 21.44
N LEU A 142 -19.41 -11.46 22.33
CA LEU A 142 -19.84 -12.57 23.19
C LEU A 142 -20.90 -12.16 24.21
N ALA A 143 -20.85 -10.93 24.71
CA ALA A 143 -21.81 -10.39 25.65
C ALA A 143 -23.13 -9.94 25.01
N MET A 144 -23.16 -9.72 23.70
CA MET A 144 -24.33 -9.26 22.95
C MET A 144 -25.24 -10.40 22.53
N THR A 145 -26.56 -10.15 22.50
CA THR A 145 -27.53 -11.04 21.83
C THR A 145 -27.41 -10.92 20.30
N SER A 146 -27.96 -11.88 19.58
CA SER A 146 -28.05 -11.86 18.12
C SER A 146 -28.72 -10.58 17.59
N GLU A 147 -29.80 -10.14 18.24
CA GLU A 147 -30.50 -8.91 17.91
C GLU A 147 -29.62 -7.67 18.08
N GLN A 148 -28.88 -7.58 19.19
CA GLN A 148 -27.93 -6.50 19.43
C GLN A 148 -26.80 -6.48 18.39
N ARG A 149 -26.29 -7.66 17.98
CA ARG A 149 -25.27 -7.75 16.95
C ARG A 149 -25.81 -7.35 15.55
N ARG A 150 -27.08 -7.69 15.25
CA ARG A 150 -27.74 -7.25 14.01
C ARG A 150 -27.92 -5.73 13.94
N ALA A 151 -28.08 -5.07 15.07
CA ALA A 151 -28.17 -3.62 15.16
C ALA A 151 -26.85 -2.88 14.91
N LEU A 152 -25.72 -3.58 14.83
CA LEU A 152 -24.40 -2.98 14.51
C LEU A 152 -24.32 -2.61 13.04
N SER A 153 -24.32 -1.33 12.72
CA SER A 153 -24.31 -0.80 11.34
C SER A 153 -23.06 -1.18 10.53
N ALA A 154 -21.94 -1.51 11.21
CA ALA A 154 -20.68 -1.84 10.57
C ALA A 154 -20.62 -3.26 9.99
N ILE A 155 -21.57 -4.14 10.31
CA ILE A 155 -21.60 -5.52 9.81
C ILE A 155 -22.99 -5.86 9.26
N ASN A 156 -23.04 -6.67 8.18
CA ASN A 156 -24.30 -7.09 7.64
C ASN A 156 -24.97 -8.21 8.46
N GLU A 157 -26.25 -8.43 8.25
CA GLU A 157 -27.06 -9.40 9.00
C GLU A 157 -26.46 -10.81 8.99
N ARG A 158 -26.07 -11.33 7.83
CA ARG A 158 -25.44 -12.65 7.70
C ARG A 158 -24.17 -12.79 8.51
N ARG A 159 -23.39 -11.73 8.63
CA ARG A 159 -22.14 -11.69 9.42
C ARG A 159 -22.43 -11.63 10.92
N SER A 160 -23.47 -10.88 11.33
CA SER A 160 -23.83 -10.78 12.74
C SER A 160 -24.14 -12.14 13.39
N GLU A 161 -24.62 -13.10 12.61
CA GLU A 161 -24.93 -14.46 13.08
C GLU A 161 -23.67 -15.30 13.37
N ILE A 162 -22.63 -15.14 12.55
CA ILE A 162 -21.44 -16.00 12.58
C ILE A 162 -20.17 -15.31 13.09
N ILE A 163 -20.27 -14.04 13.48
CA ILE A 163 -19.10 -13.25 13.87
C ILE A 163 -18.46 -13.77 15.17
N VAL A 164 -19.24 -14.29 16.10
CA VAL A 164 -18.74 -14.78 17.39
C VAL A 164 -17.77 -15.94 17.22
N PRO A 165 -18.13 -17.07 16.56
CA PRO A 165 -17.15 -18.14 16.35
C PRO A 165 -15.99 -17.70 15.45
N GLY A 166 -16.23 -16.85 14.45
CA GLY A 166 -15.15 -16.31 13.63
C GLY A 166 -14.13 -15.49 14.43
N ALA A 167 -14.60 -14.61 15.32
CA ALA A 167 -13.76 -13.84 16.21
C ALA A 167 -12.97 -14.74 17.18
N LEU A 168 -13.58 -15.79 17.71
CA LEU A 168 -12.91 -16.75 18.57
C LEU A 168 -11.81 -17.55 17.84
N ILE A 169 -12.04 -17.92 16.57
CA ILE A 169 -11.00 -18.54 15.75
C ILE A 169 -9.81 -17.60 15.60
N LEU A 170 -10.05 -16.34 15.19
CA LEU A 170 -8.99 -15.36 15.00
C LEU A 170 -8.21 -15.07 16.29
N GLN A 171 -8.92 -14.84 17.39
CA GLN A 171 -8.35 -14.61 18.72
C GLN A 171 -7.45 -15.78 19.16
N THR A 172 -7.94 -17.02 18.99
CA THR A 172 -7.20 -18.23 19.36
C THR A 172 -5.96 -18.41 18.48
N ALA A 173 -6.07 -18.22 17.16
CA ALA A 173 -4.94 -18.29 16.24
C ALA A 173 -3.85 -17.27 16.59
N MET A 174 -4.21 -16.00 16.84
CA MET A 174 -3.28 -14.96 17.27
C MET A 174 -2.57 -15.32 18.58
N ALA A 175 -3.31 -15.92 19.53
CA ALA A 175 -2.75 -16.37 20.80
C ALA A 175 -1.73 -17.49 20.63
N MET A 176 -2.08 -18.54 19.87
CA MET A 176 -1.23 -19.71 19.65
C MET A 176 0.04 -19.36 18.86
N LEU A 177 -0.07 -18.44 17.91
CA LEU A 177 1.02 -17.95 17.06
C LEU A 177 1.80 -16.77 17.67
N GLN A 178 1.39 -16.31 18.86
CA GLN A 178 2.00 -15.18 19.60
C GLN A 178 2.06 -13.87 18.81
N VAL A 179 1.09 -13.65 17.94
CA VAL A 179 1.00 -12.46 17.10
C VAL A 179 0.34 -11.32 17.90
N ARG A 180 0.97 -10.14 17.87
CA ARG A 180 0.47 -8.94 18.59
C ARG A 180 -0.40 -8.04 17.75
N GLU A 181 -0.24 -8.09 16.44
CA GLU A 181 -0.92 -7.21 15.49
C GLU A 181 -1.17 -7.94 14.17
N LEU A 182 -2.29 -7.66 13.54
CA LEU A 182 -2.59 -8.11 12.19
C LEU A 182 -2.92 -6.94 11.26
N VAL A 183 -2.79 -7.18 9.96
CA VAL A 183 -3.22 -6.27 8.90
C VAL A 183 -4.35 -6.93 8.12
N VAL A 184 -5.37 -6.16 7.78
CA VAL A 184 -6.53 -6.68 7.03
C VAL A 184 -6.30 -6.55 5.53
N CYS A 185 -6.57 -7.62 4.79
CA CYS A 185 -6.53 -7.67 3.34
C CYS A 185 -7.94 -7.95 2.79
N ASP A 186 -8.39 -7.15 1.82
CA ASP A 186 -9.68 -7.33 1.16
C ASP A 186 -9.63 -8.30 -0.02
N ARG A 187 -8.42 -8.81 -0.35
CA ARG A 187 -8.18 -9.82 -1.39
C ARG A 187 -8.05 -11.19 -0.75
N ALA A 188 -8.66 -12.18 -1.40
CA ALA A 188 -8.73 -13.55 -0.90
C ALA A 188 -8.83 -14.57 -2.05
N LEU A 189 -9.56 -15.65 -1.84
CA LEU A 189 -9.74 -16.76 -2.76
C LEU A 189 -10.18 -16.34 -4.16
N ARG A 190 -11.12 -15.40 -4.29
CA ARG A 190 -11.68 -14.96 -5.59
C ARG A 190 -10.61 -14.31 -6.47
N GLU A 191 -9.85 -13.39 -5.89
CA GLU A 191 -8.76 -12.70 -6.58
C GLU A 191 -7.64 -13.69 -6.91
N GLY A 192 -7.37 -14.64 -6.01
CA GLY A 192 -6.40 -15.71 -6.25
C GLY A 192 -6.77 -16.62 -7.40
N LEU A 193 -8.05 -16.94 -7.60
CA LEU A 193 -8.52 -17.69 -8.76
C LEU A 193 -8.24 -16.95 -10.07
N ILE A 194 -8.44 -15.63 -10.10
CA ILE A 194 -8.15 -14.80 -11.29
C ILE A 194 -6.65 -14.80 -11.57
N VAL A 195 -5.81 -14.62 -10.53
CA VAL A 195 -4.36 -14.64 -10.65
C VAL A 195 -3.87 -16.00 -11.14
N ASP A 196 -4.36 -17.08 -10.58
CA ASP A 196 -4.01 -18.46 -10.98
C ASP A 196 -4.38 -18.72 -12.44
N TRP A 197 -5.56 -18.27 -12.85
CA TRP A 197 -6.00 -18.38 -14.24
C TRP A 197 -5.09 -17.60 -15.19
N MET A 198 -4.70 -16.36 -14.82
CA MET A 198 -3.79 -15.52 -15.62
C MET A 198 -2.40 -16.18 -15.74
N LEU A 199 -1.86 -16.75 -14.66
CA LEU A 199 -0.59 -17.47 -14.66
C LEU A 199 -0.65 -18.70 -15.57
N ARG A 200 -1.71 -19.51 -15.49
CA ARG A 200 -1.89 -20.73 -16.32
C ARG A 200 -2.06 -20.45 -17.80
N ASN A 201 -2.57 -19.25 -18.15
CA ASN A 201 -2.79 -18.85 -19.55
C ASN A 201 -1.65 -17.99 -20.11
N GLY A 202 -0.51 -17.89 -19.41
CA GLY A 202 0.64 -17.13 -19.88
C GLY A 202 0.42 -15.63 -20.00
N LEU A 203 -0.60 -15.10 -19.29
CA LEU A 203 -0.85 -13.66 -19.19
C LEU A 203 0.03 -12.99 -18.14
N LEU A 204 0.69 -13.79 -17.31
CA LEU A 204 1.67 -13.41 -16.30
C LEU A 204 2.83 -14.42 -16.39
N ASP A 205 4.06 -13.93 -16.53
CA ASP A 205 5.23 -14.79 -16.75
C ASP A 205 5.75 -15.44 -15.46
N ASP A 206 5.60 -14.77 -14.31
CA ASP A 206 6.05 -15.24 -13.01
C ASP A 206 5.26 -14.57 -11.88
N ARG A 207 5.03 -15.28 -10.77
CA ARG A 207 4.40 -14.72 -9.56
C ARG A 207 5.22 -13.60 -8.90
N PHE A 208 6.54 -13.56 -9.16
CA PHE A 208 7.45 -12.48 -8.70
C PHE A 208 7.43 -11.27 -9.60
N ALA A 209 7.53 -11.49 -10.90
CA ALA A 209 7.26 -10.46 -11.90
C ALA A 209 5.85 -9.88 -11.72
N PHE A 210 4.95 -10.68 -11.12
CA PHE A 210 3.60 -10.28 -10.78
C PHE A 210 3.54 -9.15 -9.74
N GLN A 211 4.35 -9.13 -8.67
CA GLN A 211 4.29 -8.02 -7.68
C GLN A 211 4.80 -6.70 -8.25
N SER A 212 5.96 -6.68 -8.90
CA SER A 212 6.45 -5.46 -9.57
C SER A 212 5.55 -5.06 -10.73
N THR A 213 5.09 -6.03 -11.54
CA THR A 213 4.21 -5.78 -12.68
C THR A 213 2.81 -5.30 -12.26
N ILE A 214 2.25 -5.75 -11.12
CA ILE A 214 0.95 -5.24 -10.62
C ILE A 214 1.06 -3.79 -10.21
N ARG A 215 2.07 -3.41 -9.45
CA ARG A 215 2.28 -2.01 -9.06
C ARG A 215 2.41 -1.11 -10.29
N GLU A 216 3.23 -1.51 -11.26
CA GLU A 216 3.38 -0.79 -12.51
C GLU A 216 2.08 -0.74 -13.31
N ARG A 217 1.43 -1.89 -13.53
CA ARG A 217 0.20 -1.98 -14.33
C ARG A 217 -0.92 -1.12 -13.77
N THR A 218 -1.14 -1.13 -12.45
CA THR A 218 -2.22 -0.32 -11.87
C THR A 218 -1.94 1.17 -11.96
N VAL A 219 -0.69 1.59 -11.81
CA VAL A 219 -0.26 2.98 -12.02
C VAL A 219 -0.48 3.39 -13.48
N LEU A 220 0.01 2.59 -14.44
CA LEU A 220 -0.14 2.87 -15.87
C LEU A 220 -1.61 2.82 -16.32
N HIS A 221 -2.39 1.87 -15.81
CA HIS A 221 -3.83 1.80 -16.06
C HIS A 221 -4.56 3.03 -15.53
N LEU A 222 -4.26 3.46 -14.31
CA LEU A 222 -4.84 4.68 -13.74
C LEU A 222 -4.44 5.92 -14.54
N ALA A 223 -3.17 6.01 -14.97
CA ALA A 223 -2.69 7.08 -15.84
C ALA A 223 -3.44 7.12 -17.17
N GLN A 224 -3.60 5.97 -17.82
CA GLN A 224 -4.35 5.82 -19.07
C GLN A 224 -5.81 6.20 -18.91
N SER A 225 -6.47 5.76 -17.84
CA SER A 225 -7.89 6.04 -17.55
C SER A 225 -8.19 7.54 -17.45
N PHE A 226 -7.19 8.34 -17.05
CA PHE A 226 -7.30 9.79 -16.94
C PHE A 226 -6.55 10.55 -18.06
N GLY A 227 -6.21 9.89 -19.15
CA GLY A 227 -5.64 10.51 -20.34
C GLY A 227 -4.28 11.16 -20.11
N VAL A 228 -3.45 10.59 -19.24
CA VAL A 228 -2.05 11.04 -19.07
C VAL A 228 -1.27 10.71 -20.33
N ASP A 229 -0.51 11.68 -20.85
CA ASP A 229 0.43 11.45 -21.97
C ASP A 229 1.57 10.54 -21.50
N PRO A 230 1.65 9.29 -21.99
CA PRO A 230 2.63 8.32 -21.52
C PRO A 230 4.06 8.75 -21.83
N SER A 231 4.32 9.29 -23.02
CA SER A 231 5.67 9.71 -23.41
C SER A 231 6.22 10.79 -22.48
N ARG A 232 5.37 11.72 -22.09
CA ARG A 232 5.74 12.79 -21.16
C ARG A 232 5.88 12.27 -19.73
N ALA A 233 4.98 11.40 -19.29
CA ALA A 233 5.04 10.79 -17.97
C ALA A 233 6.33 9.98 -17.79
N ASP A 234 6.72 9.20 -18.80
CA ASP A 234 7.95 8.41 -18.80
C ASP A 234 9.21 9.29 -18.73
N ARG A 235 9.24 10.40 -19.48
CA ARG A 235 10.38 11.34 -19.39
C ARG A 235 10.49 11.98 -18.01
N VAL A 236 9.37 12.43 -17.45
CA VAL A 236 9.36 13.01 -16.09
C VAL A 236 9.75 11.96 -15.04
N ALA A 237 9.28 10.72 -15.19
CA ALA A 237 9.67 9.62 -14.30
C ALA A 237 11.18 9.31 -14.41
N ALA A 238 11.72 9.25 -15.62
CA ALA A 238 13.15 9.05 -15.83
C ALA A 238 14.00 10.18 -15.20
N HIS A 239 13.60 11.44 -15.36
CA HIS A 239 14.27 12.57 -14.71
C HIS A 239 14.14 12.51 -13.19
N ALA A 240 12.97 12.14 -12.65
CA ALA A 240 12.74 12.04 -11.22
C ALA A 240 13.62 10.95 -10.58
N LEU A 241 13.71 9.78 -11.22
CA LEU A 241 14.56 8.69 -10.75
C LEU A 241 16.05 9.02 -10.86
N SER A 242 16.47 9.68 -11.94
CA SER A 242 17.85 10.14 -12.08
C SER A 242 18.23 11.18 -11.02
N LEU A 243 17.31 12.12 -10.70
CA LEU A 243 17.48 13.06 -9.59
C LEU A 243 17.57 12.32 -8.25
N TYR A 244 16.72 11.33 -8.03
CA TYR A 244 16.75 10.51 -6.82
C TYR A 244 18.12 9.83 -6.67
N ASP A 245 18.55 9.10 -7.68
CA ASP A 245 19.79 8.31 -7.63
C ASP A 245 21.04 9.21 -7.44
N GLN A 246 21.07 10.42 -8.04
CA GLN A 246 22.20 11.34 -7.97
C GLN A 246 22.21 12.26 -6.73
N SER A 247 21.07 12.49 -6.09
CA SER A 247 20.96 13.48 -5.00
C SER A 247 20.85 12.87 -3.59
N ARG A 248 21.12 11.58 -3.45
CA ARG A 248 21.12 10.90 -2.14
C ARG A 248 22.12 11.53 -1.19
N GLY A 249 21.70 11.80 0.04
CA GLY A 249 22.48 12.51 1.04
C GLY A 249 22.65 14.02 0.78
N LEU A 250 21.91 14.56 -0.20
CA LEU A 250 21.88 15.98 -0.55
C LEU A 250 20.45 16.54 -0.50
N LEU A 251 19.56 16.07 -1.39
CA LEU A 251 18.15 16.47 -1.43
C LEU A 251 17.25 15.50 -0.68
N HIS A 252 17.67 14.29 -0.46
CA HIS A 252 16.97 13.27 0.34
C HIS A 252 17.97 12.33 1.02
N ALA A 253 17.47 11.63 2.04
CA ALA A 253 18.22 10.58 2.75
C ALA A 253 17.39 9.28 2.78
N ASP A 254 16.52 9.08 1.77
CA ASP A 254 15.64 7.93 1.71
C ASP A 254 16.41 6.67 1.32
N ASP A 255 16.21 5.61 2.08
CA ASP A 255 16.80 4.28 1.88
C ASP A 255 15.71 3.22 1.65
N GLY A 256 14.45 3.64 1.60
CA GLY A 256 13.28 2.79 1.57
C GLY A 256 12.49 2.87 0.25
N PRO A 257 11.18 2.81 0.32
CA PRO A 257 10.28 2.72 -0.84
C PRO A 257 10.15 4.04 -1.62
N GLY A 258 10.83 5.11 -1.21
CA GLY A 258 10.68 6.45 -1.80
C GLY A 258 10.91 6.49 -3.31
N ARG A 259 11.86 5.69 -3.83
CA ARG A 259 12.17 5.62 -5.27
C ARG A 259 10.98 5.12 -6.08
N GLU A 260 10.31 4.06 -5.61
CA GLU A 260 9.15 3.48 -6.28
C GLU A 260 7.93 4.40 -6.17
N LEU A 261 7.70 5.00 -4.99
CA LEU A 261 6.62 5.96 -4.78
C LEU A 261 6.79 7.22 -5.65
N LEU A 262 8.04 7.66 -5.85
CA LEU A 262 8.38 8.78 -6.73
C LEU A 262 8.06 8.45 -8.19
N TRP A 263 8.40 7.24 -8.66
CA TRP A 263 8.05 6.77 -10.00
C TRP A 263 6.54 6.77 -10.21
N ALA A 264 5.79 6.15 -9.30
CA ALA A 264 4.33 6.10 -9.39
C ALA A 264 3.70 7.50 -9.41
N ALA A 265 4.18 8.40 -8.53
CA ALA A 265 3.71 9.77 -8.51
C ALA A 265 4.09 10.54 -9.79
N ALA A 266 5.25 10.26 -10.39
CA ALA A 266 5.68 10.87 -11.65
C ALA A 266 4.79 10.43 -12.82
N GLN A 267 4.40 9.16 -12.86
CA GLN A 267 3.44 8.67 -13.86
C GLN A 267 2.04 9.31 -13.72
N LEU A 268 1.61 9.61 -12.49
CA LEU A 268 0.25 10.06 -12.20
C LEU A 268 0.10 11.57 -11.97
N HIS A 269 1.19 12.35 -11.86
CA HIS A 269 1.12 13.74 -11.38
C HIS A 269 0.23 14.66 -12.22
N THR A 270 -0.01 14.32 -13.49
CA THR A 270 -0.85 15.11 -14.40
C THR A 270 -2.26 14.59 -14.61
N CYS A 271 -2.65 13.46 -14.01
CA CYS A 271 -3.97 12.84 -14.21
C CYS A 271 -5.15 13.79 -13.90
N GLY A 272 -4.97 14.73 -12.97
CA GLY A 272 -5.97 15.73 -12.64
C GLY A 272 -6.26 16.77 -13.74
N LYS A 273 -5.45 16.81 -14.83
CA LYS A 273 -5.74 17.64 -15.99
C LYS A 273 -7.00 17.20 -16.74
N SER A 274 -7.40 15.93 -16.60
CA SER A 274 -8.67 15.41 -17.12
C SER A 274 -9.89 16.11 -16.53
N ILE A 275 -9.77 16.65 -15.31
CA ILE A 275 -10.84 17.44 -14.67
C ILE A 275 -10.68 18.92 -15.03
N ASN A 276 -9.53 19.51 -14.74
CA ASN A 276 -9.24 20.91 -15.03
C ASN A 276 -7.74 21.18 -15.02
N ILE A 277 -7.26 21.98 -15.98
CA ILE A 277 -5.85 22.41 -16.06
C ILE A 277 -5.49 23.33 -14.89
N SER A 278 -6.43 24.18 -14.47
CA SER A 278 -6.23 25.02 -13.29
C SER A 278 -6.22 24.16 -12.04
N SER A 279 -5.17 24.30 -11.24
CA SER A 279 -5.01 23.53 -9.98
C SER A 279 -5.05 22.00 -10.13
N TYR A 280 -4.71 21.46 -11.30
CA TYR A 280 -4.75 20.02 -11.59
C TYR A 280 -4.08 19.15 -10.52
N HIS A 281 -3.03 19.61 -9.86
CA HIS A 281 -2.36 18.91 -8.76
C HIS A 281 -3.28 18.59 -7.57
N LYS A 282 -4.34 19.39 -7.35
CA LYS A 282 -5.37 19.08 -6.35
C LYS A 282 -6.32 18.00 -6.87
N HIS A 283 -6.64 18.04 -8.15
CA HIS A 283 -7.44 16.99 -8.79
C HIS A 283 -6.65 15.69 -8.89
N SER A 284 -5.34 15.74 -9.20
CA SER A 284 -4.47 14.56 -9.17
C SER A 284 -4.45 13.91 -7.77
N TRP A 285 -4.36 14.70 -6.70
CA TRP A 285 -4.50 14.17 -5.34
C TRP A 285 -5.79 13.38 -5.18
N TYR A 286 -6.92 13.97 -5.56
CA TYR A 286 -8.22 13.31 -5.40
C TYR A 286 -8.30 12.02 -6.23
N LEU A 287 -7.94 12.08 -7.52
CA LEU A 287 -8.01 10.93 -8.41
C LEU A 287 -7.07 9.80 -8.00
N ILE A 288 -5.85 10.11 -7.59
CA ILE A 288 -4.91 9.10 -7.09
C ILE A 288 -5.45 8.53 -5.77
N ARG A 289 -5.87 9.36 -4.83
CA ARG A 289 -6.34 8.94 -3.50
C ARG A 289 -7.54 8.00 -3.56
N HIS A 290 -8.43 8.19 -4.51
CA HIS A 290 -9.65 7.39 -4.68
C HIS A 290 -9.55 6.35 -5.81
N GLY A 291 -8.50 6.39 -6.59
CA GLY A 291 -8.18 5.38 -7.59
C GLY A 291 -7.83 4.04 -6.96
N GLU A 292 -7.71 3.01 -7.77
CA GLU A 292 -7.27 1.68 -7.33
C GLU A 292 -5.80 1.48 -7.71
N LEU A 293 -4.92 1.42 -6.70
CA LEU A 293 -3.51 1.09 -6.85
C LEU A 293 -3.23 -0.24 -6.15
N LEU A 294 -3.39 -1.34 -6.88
CA LEU A 294 -3.14 -2.68 -6.38
C LEU A 294 -1.65 -2.86 -6.04
N GLY A 295 -1.38 -3.60 -4.98
CA GLY A 295 -0.03 -3.82 -4.49
C GLY A 295 0.54 -2.70 -3.61
N TYR A 296 -0.13 -1.55 -3.52
CA TYR A 296 0.23 -0.46 -2.61
C TYR A 296 -0.56 -0.56 -1.31
N SER A 297 0.10 -0.40 -0.17
CA SER A 297 -0.58 -0.22 1.11
C SER A 297 -1.33 1.12 1.15
N GLU A 298 -2.30 1.26 2.06
CA GLU A 298 -3.04 2.51 2.25
C GLU A 298 -2.12 3.72 2.46
N LEU A 299 -1.05 3.54 3.25
CA LEU A 299 -0.07 4.58 3.52
C LEU A 299 0.75 4.94 2.28
N GLU A 300 1.26 3.94 1.55
CA GLU A 300 1.99 4.17 0.29
C GLU A 300 1.10 4.89 -0.73
N HIS A 301 -0.16 4.50 -0.83
CA HIS A 301 -1.14 5.12 -1.71
C HIS A 301 -1.36 6.60 -1.36
N LEU A 302 -1.51 6.91 -0.05
CA LEU A 302 -1.55 8.30 0.45
C LEU A 302 -0.28 9.08 0.10
N MET A 303 0.88 8.44 0.24
CA MET A 303 2.17 9.07 -0.06
C MET A 303 2.30 9.38 -1.55
N VAL A 304 1.96 8.44 -2.45
CA VAL A 304 1.95 8.68 -3.92
C VAL A 304 1.05 9.87 -4.27
N ALA A 305 -0.17 9.88 -3.73
CA ALA A 305 -1.12 10.98 -3.97
C ALA A 305 -0.57 12.33 -3.46
N ALA A 306 0.05 12.35 -2.27
CA ALA A 306 0.63 13.56 -1.70
C ALA A 306 1.86 14.05 -2.48
N ILE A 307 2.74 13.17 -2.94
CA ILE A 307 3.86 13.51 -3.81
C ILE A 307 3.32 14.18 -5.08
N GLY A 308 2.32 13.57 -5.73
CA GLY A 308 1.64 14.13 -6.89
C GLY A 308 0.99 15.49 -6.62
N ARG A 309 0.45 15.73 -5.40
CA ARG A 309 -0.13 17.02 -5.04
C ARG A 309 0.91 18.11 -4.86
N TYR A 310 2.03 17.83 -4.19
CA TYR A 310 2.99 18.84 -3.76
C TYR A 310 4.14 19.11 -4.75
N HIS A 311 4.14 18.42 -5.91
CA HIS A 311 5.13 18.70 -6.97
C HIS A 311 5.05 20.12 -7.55
N ARG A 312 3.98 20.86 -7.28
CA ARG A 312 3.83 22.26 -7.71
C ARG A 312 3.08 23.11 -6.70
N ARG A 313 3.17 24.46 -6.85
CA ARG A 313 2.55 25.44 -5.96
C ARG A 313 3.13 25.37 -4.54
N SER A 314 2.28 25.31 -3.52
CA SER A 314 2.71 25.36 -2.13
C SER A 314 3.32 24.06 -1.64
N LEU A 315 4.31 24.17 -0.77
CA LEU A 315 4.78 23.07 0.07
C LEU A 315 3.68 22.56 1.01
N PRO A 316 3.84 21.36 1.60
CA PRO A 316 2.92 20.85 2.61
C PRO A 316 2.74 21.82 3.78
N LYS A 317 1.51 22.00 4.24
CA LYS A 317 1.19 22.82 5.43
C LYS A 317 0.35 21.98 6.40
N LYS A 318 0.50 22.22 7.70
CA LYS A 318 -0.23 21.50 8.76
C LYS A 318 -1.76 21.52 8.59
N ARG A 319 -2.31 22.56 7.95
CA ARG A 319 -3.75 22.71 7.67
C ARG A 319 -4.24 21.94 6.43
N HIS A 320 -3.35 21.37 5.64
CA HIS A 320 -3.75 20.60 4.45
C HIS A 320 -4.18 19.20 4.88
N GLU A 321 -5.40 18.80 4.55
CA GLU A 321 -5.95 17.47 4.79
C GLU A 321 -5.00 16.38 4.27
N SER A 322 -4.54 16.50 3.01
CA SER A 322 -3.57 15.60 2.39
C SER A 322 -2.25 15.45 3.15
N TRP A 323 -1.93 16.36 4.07
CA TRP A 323 -0.77 16.32 4.93
C TRP A 323 -1.09 15.74 6.31
N GLN A 324 -2.28 16.02 6.81
CA GLN A 324 -2.74 15.50 8.10
C GLN A 324 -2.91 14.00 8.08
N LEU A 325 -3.38 13.44 6.96
CA LEU A 325 -3.57 12.01 6.75
C LEU A 325 -2.27 11.21 6.72
N ILE A 326 -1.12 11.84 6.48
CA ILE A 326 0.17 11.14 6.50
C ILE A 326 0.69 11.13 7.95
N GLU A 327 0.62 9.98 8.58
CA GLU A 327 1.14 9.78 9.93
C GLU A 327 2.63 9.41 9.88
N GLY A 328 3.37 9.79 10.90
CA GLY A 328 4.80 9.52 11.00
C GLY A 328 5.69 10.62 10.43
N ARG A 329 6.78 10.88 11.15
CA ARG A 329 7.77 11.92 10.77
C ARG A 329 8.59 11.52 9.55
N GLU A 330 8.91 10.24 9.46
CA GLU A 330 9.70 9.65 8.36
C GLU A 330 8.91 9.71 7.06
N GLN A 331 7.65 9.26 7.05
CA GLN A 331 6.76 9.26 5.90
C GLN A 331 6.54 10.69 5.35
N ARG A 332 6.35 11.65 6.26
CA ARG A 332 6.26 13.07 5.88
C ARG A 332 7.55 13.60 5.27
N ARG A 333 8.70 13.17 5.79
CA ARG A 333 10.01 13.53 5.22
C ARG A 333 10.16 12.95 3.82
N THR A 334 9.86 11.67 3.62
CA THR A 334 9.88 11.01 2.31
C THR A 334 8.98 11.74 1.31
N VAL A 335 7.72 12.01 1.68
CA VAL A 335 6.79 12.76 0.79
C VAL A 335 7.34 14.15 0.43
N SER A 336 7.90 14.89 1.38
CA SER A 336 8.46 16.21 1.11
C SER A 336 9.62 16.15 0.14
N SER A 337 10.56 15.23 0.35
CA SER A 337 11.72 15.05 -0.52
C SER A 337 11.32 14.57 -1.90
N MET A 338 10.45 13.55 -2.00
CA MET A 338 10.01 13.03 -3.30
C MET A 338 9.17 14.07 -4.08
N ALA A 339 8.36 14.87 -3.41
CA ALA A 339 7.63 15.97 -4.05
C ALA A 339 8.56 17.06 -4.59
N LEU A 340 9.66 17.34 -3.90
CA LEU A 340 10.71 18.24 -4.39
C LEU A 340 11.39 17.67 -5.64
N LEU A 341 11.79 16.39 -5.62
CA LEU A 341 12.42 15.73 -6.78
C LEU A 341 11.46 15.71 -7.98
N LEU A 342 10.19 15.39 -7.79
CA LEU A 342 9.19 15.43 -8.85
C LEU A 342 8.98 16.84 -9.41
N ARG A 343 9.06 17.87 -8.58
CA ARG A 343 8.98 19.29 -9.01
C ARG A 343 10.17 19.64 -9.91
N LEU A 344 11.37 19.27 -9.53
CA LEU A 344 12.57 19.48 -10.33
C LEU A 344 12.50 18.71 -11.64
N ALA A 345 12.06 17.44 -11.61
CA ALA A 345 11.88 16.62 -12.80
C ALA A 345 10.84 17.24 -13.78
N ALA A 346 9.72 17.71 -13.27
CA ALA A 346 8.72 18.40 -14.09
C ALA A 346 9.21 19.76 -14.63
N ALA A 347 10.17 20.39 -13.97
CA ALA A 347 10.82 21.61 -14.46
C ALA A 347 11.79 21.32 -15.64
N LEU A 348 12.35 20.13 -15.69
CA LEU A 348 13.22 19.67 -16.79
C LEU A 348 12.45 19.27 -18.05
N ASP A 349 11.15 18.93 -17.97
CA ASP A 349 10.33 18.51 -19.12
C ASP A 349 9.26 19.55 -19.44
N ARG A 350 9.68 20.66 -20.04
CA ARG A 350 8.79 21.79 -20.38
C ARG A 350 8.22 21.75 -21.78
N ARG A 351 8.89 21.05 -22.71
CA ARG A 351 8.56 21.01 -24.13
C ARG A 351 7.91 19.68 -24.51
N PRO A 352 7.12 19.64 -25.60
CA PRO A 352 6.58 18.38 -26.15
C PRO A 352 7.67 17.39 -26.53
N ALA A 353 8.73 17.87 -27.20
CA ALA A 353 9.89 17.05 -27.56
C ALA A 353 10.97 17.08 -26.47
N PRO A 354 11.69 15.98 -26.23
CA PRO A 354 12.82 15.94 -25.31
C PRO A 354 13.95 16.84 -25.81
N VAL A 355 14.49 17.67 -24.94
CA VAL A 355 15.61 18.58 -25.23
C VAL A 355 16.83 18.35 -24.34
N ILE A 356 16.65 17.60 -23.26
CA ILE A 356 17.72 17.21 -22.32
C ILE A 356 18.09 15.77 -22.60
N ALA A 357 19.35 15.52 -22.94
CA ALA A 357 19.90 14.19 -23.07
C ALA A 357 20.29 13.58 -21.74
N ALA A 358 20.90 14.38 -20.87
CA ALA A 358 21.33 14.00 -19.53
C ALA A 358 21.48 15.23 -18.65
N PHE A 359 21.64 15.02 -17.35
CA PHE A 359 22.04 16.05 -16.41
C PHE A 359 22.89 15.43 -15.27
N GLN A 360 23.65 16.27 -14.61
CA GLN A 360 24.47 15.88 -13.45
C GLN A 360 24.11 16.74 -12.25
N VAL A 361 23.92 16.08 -11.09
CA VAL A 361 23.74 16.74 -9.81
C VAL A 361 25.10 16.88 -9.14
N GLN A 362 25.49 18.10 -8.82
CA GLN A 362 26.79 18.42 -8.22
C GLN A 362 26.58 18.96 -6.81
N ARG A 363 27.39 18.46 -5.87
CA ARG A 363 27.40 18.97 -4.50
C ARG A 363 28.41 20.13 -4.39
N HIS A 364 27.94 21.26 -3.86
CA HIS A 364 28.77 22.37 -3.47
C HIS A 364 28.55 22.70 -1.99
N GLU A 365 29.46 23.47 -1.37
CA GLU A 365 29.26 23.93 0.00
C GLU A 365 28.03 24.85 0.07
N GLY A 366 27.01 24.45 0.85
CA GLY A 366 25.75 25.16 0.98
C GLY A 366 24.87 25.22 -0.29
N ALA A 367 25.23 24.50 -1.37
CA ALA A 367 24.50 24.54 -2.61
C ALA A 367 24.41 23.19 -3.32
N VAL A 368 23.40 23.07 -4.21
CA VAL A 368 23.27 21.97 -5.15
C VAL A 368 23.28 22.51 -6.59
N GLY A 369 24.17 22.00 -7.42
CA GLY A 369 24.27 22.31 -8.85
C GLY A 369 23.53 21.29 -9.68
N ILE A 370 22.82 21.72 -10.74
CA ILE A 370 22.24 20.85 -11.77
C ILE A 370 22.76 21.32 -13.12
N VAL A 371 23.68 20.54 -13.69
CA VAL A 371 24.32 20.82 -15.00
C VAL A 371 23.55 20.06 -16.06
N LEU A 372 23.01 20.77 -17.07
CA LEU A 372 22.19 20.20 -18.12
C LEU A 372 23.02 19.92 -19.37
N GLN A 373 22.76 18.78 -20.01
CA GLN A 373 23.33 18.40 -21.31
C GLN A 373 22.22 18.35 -22.36
N PRO A 374 22.28 19.15 -23.42
CA PRO A 374 21.28 19.14 -24.48
C PRO A 374 21.34 17.85 -25.31
N VAL A 375 20.24 17.50 -25.95
CA VAL A 375 20.22 16.50 -27.03
C VAL A 375 21.12 16.99 -28.18
N ALA A 376 21.86 16.09 -28.78
CA ALA A 376 22.73 16.42 -29.93
C ALA A 376 21.92 17.06 -31.06
N ALA A 377 22.39 18.20 -31.54
CA ALA A 377 21.80 18.84 -32.72
C ALA A 377 22.05 17.99 -33.99
N ALA A 378 21.12 18.02 -34.92
CA ALA A 378 21.32 17.41 -36.20
C ALA A 378 22.48 18.13 -36.97
N PRO A 379 23.23 17.43 -37.84
CA PRO A 379 24.30 18.05 -38.57
C PRO A 379 23.86 19.34 -39.28
N GLY A 380 24.54 20.44 -38.98
CA GLY A 380 24.24 21.76 -39.57
C GLY A 380 23.16 22.58 -38.86
N GLN A 381 22.57 22.06 -37.74
CA GLN A 381 21.65 22.81 -36.92
C GLN A 381 22.34 23.42 -35.69
N PRO A 382 21.88 24.57 -35.18
CA PRO A 382 22.39 25.13 -33.91
C PRO A 382 22.11 24.20 -32.75
N GLN A 383 22.96 24.28 -31.72
CA GLN A 383 22.77 23.54 -30.50
C GLN A 383 21.43 23.87 -29.85
N VAL A 384 20.76 22.87 -29.23
CA VAL A 384 19.46 23.06 -28.59
C VAL A 384 19.60 24.03 -27.44
N ASP A 385 18.81 25.09 -27.49
CA ASP A 385 18.73 26.07 -26.41
C ASP A 385 17.97 25.51 -25.20
N LEU A 386 18.59 25.53 -24.02
CA LEU A 386 18.03 25.05 -22.74
C LEU A 386 17.62 26.20 -21.79
N SER A 387 17.50 27.42 -22.29
CA SER A 387 17.15 28.59 -21.45
C SER A 387 15.81 28.43 -20.69
N LEU A 388 14.82 27.78 -21.34
CA LEU A 388 13.52 27.52 -20.71
C LEU A 388 13.62 26.51 -19.56
N GLU A 389 14.39 25.47 -19.71
CA GLU A 389 14.58 24.41 -18.70
C GLU A 389 15.40 24.96 -17.52
N ARG A 390 16.46 25.74 -17.79
CA ARG A 390 17.24 26.46 -16.78
C ARG A 390 16.37 27.43 -15.97
N TRP A 391 15.61 28.27 -16.68
CA TRP A 391 14.67 29.19 -16.02
C TRP A 391 13.64 28.45 -15.15
N SER A 392 13.10 27.32 -15.65
CA SER A 392 12.13 26.51 -14.90
C SER A 392 12.73 25.87 -13.66
N LEU A 393 13.99 25.42 -13.71
CA LEU A 393 14.73 24.95 -12.56
C LEU A 393 14.99 26.09 -11.56
N GLN A 394 15.47 27.22 -12.06
CA GLN A 394 15.76 28.40 -11.22
C GLN A 394 14.51 28.90 -10.49
N ALA A 395 13.32 28.78 -11.08
CA ALA A 395 12.05 29.06 -10.43
C ALA A 395 11.72 28.10 -9.26
N CYS A 396 12.47 27.01 -9.08
CA CYS A 396 12.37 26.11 -7.94
C CYS A 396 13.36 26.45 -6.81
N ALA A 397 14.22 27.46 -6.96
CA ALA A 397 15.29 27.78 -6.01
C ALA A 397 14.78 28.03 -4.58
N ASP A 398 13.72 28.81 -4.41
CA ASP A 398 13.14 29.07 -3.09
C ASP A 398 12.63 27.79 -2.43
N VAL A 399 12.01 26.91 -3.21
CA VAL A 399 11.50 25.62 -2.70
C VAL A 399 12.64 24.70 -2.27
N VAL A 400 13.75 24.68 -3.00
CA VAL A 400 14.95 23.92 -2.60
C VAL A 400 15.52 24.48 -1.29
N ARG A 401 15.64 25.80 -1.20
CA ARG A 401 16.12 26.45 0.02
C ARG A 401 15.23 26.16 1.22
N ASP A 402 13.91 26.30 1.06
CA ASP A 402 12.94 26.07 2.13
C ASP A 402 12.88 24.60 2.57
N SER A 403 13.14 23.64 1.66
CA SER A 403 13.06 22.22 1.93
C SER A 403 14.34 21.61 2.47
N CYS A 404 15.49 22.06 1.97
CA CYS A 404 16.80 21.44 2.21
C CYS A 404 17.84 22.41 2.80
N GLY A 405 17.57 23.72 2.87
CA GLY A 405 18.53 24.72 3.28
C GLY A 405 19.67 24.96 2.29
N LEU A 406 19.52 24.52 1.03
CA LEU A 406 20.54 24.60 0.00
C LEU A 406 20.19 25.65 -1.07
N GLU A 407 21.24 26.32 -1.60
CA GLU A 407 21.08 27.17 -2.79
C GLU A 407 21.04 26.28 -4.05
N LEU A 408 20.07 26.51 -4.95
CA LEU A 408 20.04 25.84 -6.25
C LEU A 408 20.83 26.65 -7.29
N ARG A 409 21.85 26.01 -7.89
CA ARG A 409 22.65 26.55 -8.98
C ARG A 409 22.39 25.80 -10.27
N VAL A 410 22.11 26.55 -11.32
CA VAL A 410 21.88 25.97 -12.66
C VAL A 410 22.82 26.70 -13.61
N PRO A 411 24.07 26.23 -13.77
CA PRO A 411 25.06 26.91 -14.60
C PRO A 411 24.69 26.90 -16.09
N GLU A 412 25.20 27.85 -16.80
CA GLU A 412 24.97 27.96 -18.26
C GLU A 412 25.86 27.00 -19.06
N HIS A 413 27.01 26.60 -18.47
CA HIS A 413 27.98 25.68 -19.04
C HIS A 413 28.52 24.72 -17.98
#